data_1da568b56fd4ac15df522d2a44d5c3c1
#
_entry.id   1da568b56fd4ac15df522d2a44d5c3c1
#
_cell.length_a   1.000
_cell.length_b   1.000
_cell.length_c   1.000
_cell.angle_alpha   90.00
_cell.angle_beta   90.00
_cell.angle_gamma   90.00
#
_symmetry.space_group_name_H-M   'P 1'
#
loop_
_entity.id
_entity.type
_entity.pdbx_description
1 polymer ?
#
loop_
_entity_poly.entity_id
_entity_poly.type
_entity_poly.pdbx_seq_one_letter_code
_entity_poly.pdbx_strand_id
1 'polypeptide(L)'
;MLRRGLAFALALVMLASVSVAGATGMEIEKNGQWYTEVSAWAKDGVEKAIDLGVAYWPSRGDAKRSISRCYFAEDAATVVALAYGSDLAAYEGFRVLQLMRGTGDNQKYAYETLDILRGRGNGDMDFFGNITRQEAAVMLARAYRVYCDEIHDDMEPLAYADKNDIADWAKEDVALITHLGVMNGIGENKFDPKGVYTLEQCLVTLVRLYEKTAQGKTPVGENPFPLTEREKVIGRTWRGAEVIDYVENDNIVAITLAGDNQSLRASNYYICVVDKNLKGTVYHNLIQKQYVVDMGGWDNYIEKDSLTVTEDGSKLSYQSILKEDVFVYDSTKEGDGDLLFAKGVYTVTLDVATGKQTYTRADLT
;
A
#
# COMPACT_ATOMS: atom_id res chain seq x y z
N MET A 1 61.10 -22.86 -16.64
CA MET A 1 60.16 -23.19 -17.71
C MET A 1 58.90 -23.79 -17.08
N LEU A 2 57.94 -22.99 -16.70
CA LEU A 2 56.65 -23.43 -16.16
C LEU A 2 55.53 -22.73 -16.92
N ARG A 3 54.73 -23.52 -17.61
CA ARG A 3 53.52 -23.10 -18.29
C ARG A 3 52.45 -22.83 -17.23
N ARG A 4 51.93 -21.60 -17.19
CA ARG A 4 50.71 -21.28 -16.45
C ARG A 4 49.52 -21.45 -17.39
N GLY A 5 48.71 -22.49 -17.14
CA GLY A 5 47.43 -22.70 -17.79
C GLY A 5 46.37 -21.80 -17.18
N LEU A 6 45.72 -21.00 -18.00
CA LEU A 6 44.45 -20.33 -17.67
C LEU A 6 43.35 -21.35 -17.61
N ALA A 7 42.76 -21.51 -16.45
CA ALA A 7 41.48 -22.27 -16.30
C ALA A 7 40.35 -21.29 -16.55
N PHE A 8 39.66 -21.41 -17.68
CA PHE A 8 38.35 -20.81 -17.93
C PHE A 8 37.31 -21.66 -17.17
N ALA A 9 36.73 -21.03 -16.16
CA ALA A 9 35.55 -21.61 -15.52
C ALA A 9 34.34 -21.33 -16.42
N LEU A 10 33.95 -22.32 -17.21
CA LEU A 10 32.65 -22.34 -17.87
C LEU A 10 31.59 -22.55 -16.78
N ALA A 11 30.79 -21.52 -16.47
CA ALA A 11 29.57 -21.71 -15.73
C ALA A 11 28.54 -22.39 -16.62
N LEU A 12 28.41 -23.69 -16.40
CA LEU A 12 27.39 -24.51 -17.05
C LEU A 12 26.05 -24.19 -16.43
N VAL A 13 25.28 -23.33 -17.10
CA VAL A 13 23.85 -23.16 -16.80
C VAL A 13 23.16 -24.43 -17.25
N MET A 14 22.85 -25.32 -16.32
CA MET A 14 21.96 -26.46 -16.59
C MET A 14 20.53 -25.89 -16.82
N LEU A 15 20.16 -25.84 -18.08
CA LEU A 15 18.77 -25.81 -18.49
C LEU A 15 18.14 -27.17 -18.15
N ALA A 16 17.57 -27.27 -16.96
CA ALA A 16 16.66 -28.34 -16.66
C ALA A 16 15.36 -28.06 -17.41
N SER A 17 15.19 -28.68 -18.57
CA SER A 17 13.89 -28.84 -19.21
C SER A 17 13.03 -29.74 -18.34
N VAL A 18 12.31 -29.19 -17.39
CA VAL A 18 11.24 -29.86 -16.70
C VAL A 18 10.02 -29.82 -17.60
N SER A 19 9.65 -30.95 -18.17
CA SER A 19 8.35 -31.16 -18.80
C SER A 19 7.27 -30.94 -17.73
N VAL A 20 6.49 -29.87 -17.88
CA VAL A 20 5.45 -29.48 -16.93
C VAL A 20 4.24 -30.37 -17.12
N ALA A 21 4.14 -31.42 -16.30
CA ALA A 21 2.87 -31.96 -15.88
C ALA A 21 2.39 -31.00 -14.76
N GLY A 22 1.29 -30.25 -15.01
CA GLY A 22 0.49 -29.40 -14.13
C GLY A 22 1.16 -28.96 -12.82
N ALA A 23 2.00 -27.93 -12.87
CA ALA A 23 2.43 -27.28 -11.64
C ALA A 23 1.25 -26.49 -11.08
N THR A 24 0.59 -27.02 -10.08
CA THR A 24 -0.30 -26.25 -9.22
C THR A 24 0.52 -25.14 -8.59
N GLY A 25 0.07 -23.88 -8.73
CA GLY A 25 0.71 -22.74 -8.11
C GLY A 25 0.79 -22.92 -6.59
N MET A 26 1.76 -22.25 -5.98
CA MET A 26 1.92 -22.32 -4.52
C MET A 26 0.94 -21.39 -3.82
N GLU A 27 0.56 -21.77 -2.61
CA GLU A 27 -0.16 -20.88 -1.69
C GLU A 27 0.83 -20.22 -0.73
N ILE A 28 0.65 -18.92 -0.50
CA ILE A 28 1.40 -18.15 0.48
C ILE A 28 0.39 -17.49 1.41
N GLU A 29 0.49 -17.80 2.71
CA GLU A 29 -0.25 -17.14 3.77
C GLU A 29 0.75 -16.55 4.78
N LYS A 30 0.76 -15.22 4.92
CA LYS A 30 1.68 -14.52 5.80
C LYS A 30 1.09 -13.18 6.22
N ASN A 31 1.19 -12.83 7.49
CA ASN A 31 0.74 -11.54 8.04
C ASN A 31 -0.73 -11.19 7.65
N GLY A 32 -1.61 -12.20 7.59
CA GLY A 32 -3.00 -12.02 7.19
C GLY A 32 -3.20 -11.74 5.69
N GLN A 33 -2.14 -11.82 4.87
CA GLN A 33 -2.20 -11.82 3.41
C GLN A 33 -2.23 -13.26 2.90
N TRP A 34 -2.99 -13.48 1.83
CA TRP A 34 -3.18 -14.81 1.28
C TRP A 34 -3.17 -14.75 -0.26
N TYR A 35 -2.28 -15.52 -0.87
CA TYR A 35 -2.11 -15.61 -2.32
C TYR A 35 -2.11 -17.05 -2.77
N THR A 36 -2.81 -17.32 -3.86
CA THR A 36 -2.84 -18.63 -4.54
C THR A 36 -2.15 -18.53 -5.90
N GLU A 37 -1.86 -19.68 -6.50
CA GLU A 37 -1.27 -19.79 -7.84
C GLU A 37 0.07 -19.05 -8.01
N VAL A 38 0.82 -18.84 -6.92
CA VAL A 38 2.13 -18.16 -6.97
C VAL A 38 3.14 -19.04 -7.69
N SER A 39 3.83 -18.49 -8.68
CA SER A 39 4.93 -19.17 -9.38
C SER A 39 6.14 -19.37 -8.49
N ALA A 40 6.88 -20.46 -8.70
CA ALA A 40 8.11 -20.73 -7.96
C ALA A 40 9.13 -19.58 -8.03
N TRP A 41 9.26 -18.91 -9.17
CA TRP A 41 10.15 -17.76 -9.35
C TRP A 41 9.72 -16.51 -8.58
N ALA A 42 8.43 -16.37 -8.28
CA ALA A 42 7.85 -15.20 -7.64
C ALA A 42 7.79 -15.32 -6.11
N LYS A 43 7.92 -16.53 -5.56
CA LYS A 43 7.71 -16.83 -4.13
C LYS A 43 8.43 -15.85 -3.22
N ASP A 44 9.74 -15.75 -3.33
CA ASP A 44 10.56 -14.92 -2.44
C ASP A 44 10.20 -13.42 -2.57
N GLY A 45 9.86 -12.96 -3.78
CA GLY A 45 9.44 -11.60 -4.03
C GLY A 45 8.06 -11.30 -3.42
N VAL A 46 7.11 -12.23 -3.51
CA VAL A 46 5.79 -12.09 -2.88
C VAL A 46 5.91 -12.06 -1.36
N GLU A 47 6.70 -12.96 -0.75
CA GLU A 47 6.95 -12.97 0.69
C GLU A 47 7.60 -11.66 1.17
N LYS A 48 8.60 -11.14 0.44
CA LYS A 48 9.21 -9.84 0.73
C LYS A 48 8.22 -8.68 0.58
N ALA A 49 7.36 -8.70 -0.44
CA ALA A 49 6.34 -7.68 -0.64
C ALA A 49 5.36 -7.62 0.54
N ILE A 50 5.00 -8.79 1.10
CA ILE A 50 4.19 -8.88 2.31
C ILE A 50 4.93 -8.26 3.51
N ASP A 51 6.21 -8.60 3.70
CA ASP A 51 7.02 -8.08 4.80
C ASP A 51 7.22 -6.56 4.72
N LEU A 52 7.43 -6.04 3.52
CA LEU A 52 7.55 -4.61 3.26
C LEU A 52 6.21 -3.86 3.34
N GLY A 53 5.10 -4.58 3.37
CA GLY A 53 3.81 -3.95 3.36
C GLY A 53 3.33 -3.41 2.01
N VAL A 54 4.00 -3.71 0.91
CA VAL A 54 3.55 -3.36 -0.44
C VAL A 54 2.55 -4.35 -1.02
N ALA A 55 2.50 -5.57 -0.48
CA ALA A 55 1.48 -6.54 -0.83
C ALA A 55 0.17 -6.19 -0.15
N TYR A 56 -0.79 -5.74 -0.92
CA TYR A 56 -1.98 -5.11 -0.40
C TYR A 56 -3.29 -5.78 -0.89
N TRP A 57 -4.36 -5.62 -0.12
CA TRP A 57 -5.73 -5.90 -0.53
C TRP A 57 -6.26 -4.75 -1.43
N PRO A 58 -6.67 -4.94 -2.65
CA PRO A 58 -7.24 -6.13 -3.33
C PRO A 58 -6.23 -7.08 -3.96
N SER A 59 -4.99 -7.06 -3.58
CA SER A 59 -3.93 -7.94 -4.10
C SER A 59 -4.01 -9.39 -3.61
N ARG A 60 -4.99 -9.74 -2.78
CA ARG A 60 -5.19 -11.12 -2.31
C ARG A 60 -5.75 -12.04 -3.38
N GLY A 61 -5.51 -13.32 -3.23
CA GLY A 61 -6.05 -14.39 -4.05
C GLY A 61 -5.12 -14.79 -5.18
N ASP A 62 -5.68 -15.03 -6.36
CA ASP A 62 -4.93 -15.53 -7.51
C ASP A 62 -3.81 -14.58 -7.95
N ALA A 63 -2.56 -15.02 -7.78
CA ALA A 63 -1.38 -14.24 -8.15
C ALA A 63 -1.17 -14.11 -9.68
N LYS A 64 -1.86 -14.93 -10.46
CA LYS A 64 -1.85 -14.87 -11.94
C LYS A 64 -2.85 -13.86 -12.50
N ARG A 65 -3.80 -13.38 -11.70
CA ARG A 65 -4.76 -12.39 -12.18
C ARG A 65 -4.07 -11.10 -12.64
N SER A 66 -4.70 -10.42 -13.57
CA SER A 66 -4.28 -9.07 -13.96
C SER A 66 -4.46 -8.07 -12.83
N ILE A 67 -3.60 -7.07 -12.78
CA ILE A 67 -3.76 -5.92 -11.90
C ILE A 67 -4.25 -4.70 -12.71
N SER A 68 -5.07 -3.86 -12.09
CA SER A 68 -5.52 -2.64 -12.72
C SER A 68 -4.50 -1.50 -12.60
N ARG A 69 -4.62 -0.52 -13.49
CA ARG A 69 -3.74 0.64 -13.58
C ARG A 69 -3.70 1.44 -12.28
N CYS A 70 -4.86 1.66 -11.66
CA CYS A 70 -4.93 2.42 -10.41
C CYS A 70 -4.27 1.69 -9.24
N TYR A 71 -4.55 0.41 -9.06
CA TYR A 71 -3.95 -0.36 -7.97
C TYR A 71 -2.43 -0.46 -8.12
N PHE A 72 -1.95 -0.63 -9.36
CA PHE A 72 -0.50 -0.63 -9.58
C PHE A 72 0.13 0.73 -9.27
N ALA A 73 -0.51 1.84 -9.66
CA ALA A 73 -0.03 3.19 -9.36
C ALA A 73 0.01 3.48 -7.86
N GLU A 74 -1.01 3.02 -7.13
CA GLU A 74 -1.06 3.13 -5.67
C GLU A 74 0.09 2.35 -5.01
N ASP A 75 0.30 1.11 -5.44
CA ASP A 75 1.38 0.27 -4.90
C ASP A 75 2.76 0.86 -5.25
N ALA A 76 2.94 1.45 -6.44
CA ALA A 76 4.18 2.14 -6.80
C ALA A 76 4.41 3.41 -5.96
N ALA A 77 3.35 4.20 -5.71
CA ALA A 77 3.42 5.34 -4.80
C ALA A 77 3.77 4.93 -3.37
N THR A 78 3.29 3.76 -2.95
CA THR A 78 3.67 3.12 -1.70
C THR A 78 5.16 2.90 -1.58
N VAL A 79 5.76 2.32 -2.61
CA VAL A 79 7.20 2.07 -2.63
C VAL A 79 7.99 3.36 -2.49
N VAL A 80 7.53 4.45 -3.14
CA VAL A 80 8.17 5.77 -2.98
C VAL A 80 8.10 6.23 -1.52
N ALA A 81 6.93 6.14 -0.87
CA ALA A 81 6.78 6.51 0.53
C ALA A 81 7.70 5.70 1.45
N LEU A 82 7.75 4.38 1.24
CA LEU A 82 8.64 3.48 1.98
C LEU A 82 10.12 3.85 1.81
N ALA A 83 10.52 4.23 0.60
CA ALA A 83 11.91 4.58 0.30
C ALA A 83 12.33 5.89 0.97
N TYR A 84 11.43 6.82 1.22
CA TYR A 84 11.67 8.01 2.03
C TYR A 84 11.84 7.73 3.54
N GLY A 85 11.42 6.56 4.01
CA GLY A 85 11.80 5.97 5.30
C GLY A 85 11.15 6.52 6.56
N SER A 86 10.66 7.75 6.58
CA SER A 86 10.14 8.37 7.80
C SER A 86 8.70 8.00 8.13
N ASP A 87 7.94 7.52 7.13
CA ASP A 87 6.49 7.42 7.23
C ASP A 87 5.96 6.01 6.98
N LEU A 88 6.86 5.02 6.99
CA LEU A 88 6.56 3.62 6.73
C LEU A 88 5.44 3.07 7.62
N ALA A 89 5.51 3.42 8.87
CA ALA A 89 4.59 2.90 9.86
C ALA A 89 3.21 3.54 9.77
N ALA A 90 3.16 4.82 9.47
CA ALA A 90 1.92 5.48 9.12
C ALA A 90 1.35 4.90 7.83
N TYR A 91 2.23 4.47 6.93
CA TYR A 91 1.81 3.76 5.75
C TYR A 91 1.09 2.44 6.08
N GLU A 92 1.57 1.65 7.02
CA GLU A 92 0.83 0.48 7.51
C GLU A 92 -0.55 0.86 8.08
N GLY A 93 -0.65 2.02 8.72
CA GLY A 93 -1.93 2.60 9.12
C GLY A 93 -2.85 2.85 7.94
N PHE A 94 -2.34 3.43 6.89
CA PHE A 94 -3.08 3.67 5.65
C PHE A 94 -3.48 2.39 4.93
N ARG A 95 -2.79 1.26 5.13
CA ARG A 95 -3.22 -0.04 4.59
C ARG A 95 -4.61 -0.46 5.05
N VAL A 96 -4.99 -0.16 6.26
CA VAL A 96 -6.34 -0.47 6.76
C VAL A 96 -7.38 0.39 6.04
N LEU A 97 -7.04 1.61 5.69
CA LEU A 97 -7.94 2.50 4.94
C LEU A 97 -8.16 2.06 3.49
N GLN A 98 -7.25 1.27 2.93
CA GLN A 98 -7.46 0.66 1.61
C GLN A 98 -8.55 -0.41 1.63
N LEU A 99 -8.89 -1.00 2.77
CA LEU A 99 -10.06 -1.88 2.91
C LEU A 99 -11.38 -1.11 2.68
N MET A 100 -11.33 0.19 2.86
CA MET A 100 -12.42 1.09 2.59
C MET A 100 -12.28 1.51 1.12
N ARG A 101 -12.96 0.83 0.21
CA ARG A 101 -13.06 1.17 -1.21
C ARG A 101 -13.48 2.63 -1.37
N GLY A 102 -12.56 3.53 -1.06
CA GLY A 102 -12.74 4.95 -1.26
C GLY A 102 -12.61 5.26 -2.74
N THR A 103 -13.50 6.00 -3.19
CA THR A 103 -13.61 6.79 -4.39
C THR A 103 -12.27 7.34 -4.89
N GLY A 104 -12.21 7.70 -6.15
CA GLY A 104 -11.09 8.18 -6.95
C GLY A 104 -10.06 9.18 -6.40
N ASP A 105 -10.14 9.59 -5.14
CA ASP A 105 -9.22 10.55 -4.53
C ASP A 105 -7.81 9.99 -4.31
N ASN A 106 -7.68 8.68 -4.03
CA ASN A 106 -6.39 8.01 -3.90
C ASN A 106 -5.63 7.91 -5.21
N GLN A 107 -6.37 7.60 -6.24
CA GLN A 107 -5.87 7.55 -7.61
C GLN A 107 -5.43 8.93 -8.07
N LYS A 108 -6.20 9.95 -7.70
CA LYS A 108 -5.90 11.35 -7.90
C LYS A 108 -4.56 11.75 -7.27
N TYR A 109 -4.28 11.29 -6.05
CA TYR A 109 -3.01 11.57 -5.39
C TYR A 109 -1.81 10.97 -6.15
N ALA A 110 -1.88 9.72 -6.57
CA ALA A 110 -0.78 9.06 -7.27
C ALA A 110 -0.46 9.73 -8.62
N TYR A 111 -1.45 10.21 -9.36
CA TYR A 111 -1.18 10.86 -10.63
C TYR A 111 -1.02 12.39 -10.55
N GLU A 112 -1.71 13.08 -9.65
CA GLU A 112 -1.60 14.53 -9.52
C GLU A 112 -0.34 14.96 -8.74
N THR A 113 0.02 14.22 -7.67
CA THR A 113 1.16 14.59 -6.82
C THR A 113 2.46 13.97 -7.28
N LEU A 114 2.45 12.68 -7.64
CA LEU A 114 3.66 11.94 -8.03
C LEU A 114 3.79 11.73 -9.52
N ASP A 115 2.76 12.07 -10.30
CA ASP A 115 2.72 11.89 -11.76
C ASP A 115 3.01 10.44 -12.23
N ILE A 116 2.76 9.46 -11.37
CA ILE A 116 2.98 8.04 -11.68
C ILE A 116 1.97 7.55 -12.70
N LEU A 117 0.68 7.89 -12.53
CA LEU A 117 -0.40 7.50 -13.42
C LEU A 117 -0.80 8.66 -14.34
N ARG A 118 -0.74 8.42 -15.64
CA ARG A 118 -1.26 9.34 -16.68
C ARG A 118 -2.31 8.66 -17.53
N GLY A 119 -3.24 9.45 -18.09
CA GLY A 119 -4.26 8.97 -19.03
C GLY A 119 -3.66 8.40 -20.31
N ARG A 120 -4.49 7.70 -21.10
CA ARG A 120 -4.13 7.09 -22.38
C ARG A 120 -4.20 8.07 -23.57
N GLY A 121 -4.20 9.38 -23.31
CA GLY A 121 -4.08 10.41 -24.35
C GLY A 121 -5.40 11.03 -24.85
N ASN A 122 -6.55 10.52 -24.45
CA ASN A 122 -7.88 11.02 -24.84
C ASN A 122 -8.68 11.65 -23.68
N GLY A 123 -7.99 11.94 -22.56
CA GLY A 123 -8.63 12.40 -21.33
C GLY A 123 -9.19 11.25 -20.46
N ASP A 124 -9.13 10.02 -20.95
CA ASP A 124 -9.53 8.83 -20.20
C ASP A 124 -8.34 8.30 -19.40
N MET A 125 -8.49 8.22 -18.10
CA MET A 125 -7.48 7.66 -17.19
C MET A 125 -7.49 6.13 -17.18
N ASP A 126 -8.60 5.52 -17.59
CA ASP A 126 -8.82 4.07 -17.58
C ASP A 126 -8.32 3.40 -16.28
N PHE A 127 -8.76 3.94 -15.15
CA PHE A 127 -8.28 3.54 -13.81
C PHE A 127 -8.37 2.04 -13.55
N PHE A 128 -9.48 1.43 -13.94
CA PHE A 128 -9.76 0.02 -13.67
C PHE A 128 -9.39 -0.91 -14.82
N GLY A 129 -8.90 -0.36 -15.93
CA GLY A 129 -8.37 -1.17 -17.03
C GLY A 129 -7.13 -1.94 -16.61
N ASN A 130 -6.94 -3.12 -17.21
CA ASN A 130 -5.75 -3.92 -16.98
C ASN A 130 -4.50 -3.18 -17.48
N ILE A 131 -3.41 -3.28 -16.73
CA ILE A 131 -2.13 -2.70 -17.10
C ILE A 131 -1.34 -3.67 -17.98
N THR A 132 -0.70 -3.15 -19.02
CA THR A 132 0.27 -3.88 -19.83
C THR A 132 1.67 -3.77 -19.23
N ARG A 133 2.58 -4.69 -19.64
CA ARG A 133 3.95 -4.66 -19.13
C ARG A 133 4.71 -3.37 -19.46
N GLN A 134 4.55 -2.81 -20.66
CA GLN A 134 5.17 -1.51 -21.00
C GLN A 134 4.56 -0.36 -20.19
N GLU A 135 3.25 -0.36 -19.90
CA GLU A 135 2.64 0.65 -19.03
C GLU A 135 3.15 0.54 -17.58
N ALA A 136 3.30 -0.69 -17.08
CA ALA A 136 3.90 -0.93 -15.77
C ALA A 136 5.34 -0.43 -15.69
N ALA A 137 6.16 -0.67 -16.72
CA ALA A 137 7.52 -0.17 -16.80
C ALA A 137 7.58 1.36 -16.72
N VAL A 138 6.68 2.05 -17.44
CA VAL A 138 6.59 3.53 -17.39
C VAL A 138 6.21 4.02 -16.00
N MET A 139 5.25 3.39 -15.34
CA MET A 139 4.86 3.79 -13.97
C MET A 139 5.98 3.53 -12.96
N LEU A 140 6.70 2.41 -13.07
CA LEU A 140 7.86 2.11 -12.24
C LEU A 140 9.01 3.12 -12.46
N ALA A 141 9.26 3.51 -13.72
CA ALA A 141 10.28 4.51 -14.03
C ALA A 141 9.93 5.88 -13.45
N ARG A 142 8.65 6.27 -13.53
CA ARG A 142 8.18 7.51 -12.91
C ARG A 142 8.32 7.47 -11.39
N ALA A 143 7.91 6.38 -10.75
CA ALA A 143 8.09 6.19 -9.31
C ALA A 143 9.57 6.24 -8.91
N TYR A 144 10.47 5.64 -9.70
CA TYR A 144 11.91 5.73 -9.48
C TYR A 144 12.41 7.19 -9.54
N ARG A 145 12.00 7.95 -10.56
CA ARG A 145 12.41 9.36 -10.73
C ARG A 145 11.88 10.30 -9.65
N VAL A 146 10.78 9.96 -8.99
CA VAL A 146 10.33 10.71 -7.80
C VAL A 146 11.35 10.64 -6.68
N TYR A 147 11.99 9.49 -6.51
CA TYR A 147 12.96 9.24 -5.46
C TYR A 147 14.43 9.52 -5.89
N CYS A 148 14.79 9.16 -7.12
CA CYS A 148 16.15 9.26 -7.65
C CYS A 148 16.16 10.05 -8.96
N ASP A 149 17.02 11.05 -9.06
CA ASP A 149 17.28 11.85 -10.26
C ASP A 149 18.55 11.43 -10.99
N GLU A 150 19.07 10.25 -10.71
CA GLU A 150 20.30 9.75 -11.35
C GLU A 150 20.12 9.68 -12.86
N ILE A 151 21.09 10.26 -13.59
CA ILE A 151 21.21 10.13 -15.03
C ILE A 151 21.99 8.84 -15.32
N HIS A 152 21.41 7.97 -16.11
CA HIS A 152 22.00 6.70 -16.51
C HIS A 152 22.49 6.77 -17.97
N ASP A 153 23.63 7.43 -18.17
CA ASP A 153 24.23 7.57 -19.50
C ASP A 153 24.83 6.24 -20.02
N ASP A 154 24.97 5.25 -19.16
CA ASP A 154 25.54 3.93 -19.41
C ASP A 154 24.50 2.86 -19.77
N MET A 155 23.26 3.25 -20.02
CA MET A 155 22.22 2.29 -20.38
C MET A 155 22.50 1.62 -21.73
N GLU A 156 22.62 0.29 -21.70
CA GLU A 156 22.73 -0.49 -22.92
C GLU A 156 21.42 -0.48 -23.72
N PRO A 157 21.49 -0.48 -25.05
CA PRO A 157 20.31 -0.59 -25.89
C PRO A 157 19.51 -1.85 -25.58
N LEU A 158 18.19 -1.75 -25.62
CA LEU A 158 17.30 -2.90 -25.43
C LEU A 158 17.64 -4.03 -26.40
N ALA A 159 17.98 -5.19 -25.85
CA ALA A 159 18.38 -6.37 -26.62
C ALA A 159 17.25 -7.39 -26.86
N TYR A 160 16.01 -7.10 -26.43
CA TYR A 160 14.88 -8.00 -26.59
C TYR A 160 14.52 -8.22 -28.05
N ALA A 161 14.17 -9.45 -28.40
CA ALA A 161 13.79 -9.83 -29.76
C ALA A 161 12.53 -9.09 -30.26
N ASP A 162 11.65 -8.72 -29.32
CA ASP A 162 10.41 -8.00 -29.55
C ASP A 162 10.49 -6.50 -29.19
N LYS A 163 11.70 -5.94 -29.12
CA LYS A 163 11.89 -4.51 -28.79
C LYS A 163 11.18 -3.53 -29.72
N ASN A 164 10.91 -3.94 -30.95
CA ASN A 164 10.18 -3.12 -31.92
C ASN A 164 8.67 -3.06 -31.63
N ASP A 165 8.14 -3.96 -30.80
CA ASP A 165 6.73 -3.95 -30.38
C ASP A 165 6.50 -3.01 -29.18
N ILE A 166 7.60 -2.54 -28.54
CA ILE A 166 7.54 -1.51 -27.50
C ILE A 166 7.16 -0.18 -28.15
N ALA A 167 6.10 0.43 -27.61
CA ALA A 167 5.65 1.73 -28.09
C ALA A 167 6.72 2.80 -27.86
N ASP A 168 6.85 3.76 -28.78
CA ASP A 168 7.89 4.79 -28.72
C ASP A 168 7.89 5.57 -27.39
N TRP A 169 6.69 5.86 -26.87
CA TRP A 169 6.52 6.54 -25.58
C TRP A 169 7.01 5.75 -24.36
N ALA A 170 7.22 4.45 -24.49
CA ALA A 170 7.64 3.56 -23.40
C ALA A 170 9.12 3.13 -23.49
N LYS A 171 9.79 3.33 -24.65
CA LYS A 171 11.12 2.77 -24.90
C LYS A 171 12.16 3.19 -23.89
N GLU A 172 12.22 4.47 -23.56
CA GLU A 172 13.18 5.01 -22.60
C GLU A 172 12.93 4.44 -21.20
N ASP A 173 11.67 4.42 -20.75
CA ASP A 173 11.30 3.92 -19.44
C ASP A 173 11.52 2.40 -19.33
N VAL A 174 11.23 1.64 -20.38
CA VAL A 174 11.53 0.21 -20.43
C VAL A 174 13.06 -0.02 -20.36
N ALA A 175 13.86 0.80 -21.06
CA ALA A 175 15.31 0.71 -20.98
C ALA A 175 15.81 0.98 -19.57
N LEU A 176 15.35 2.05 -18.93
CA LEU A 176 15.71 2.41 -17.56
C LEU A 176 15.38 1.29 -16.56
N ILE A 177 14.14 0.81 -16.57
CA ILE A 177 13.66 -0.20 -15.62
C ILE A 177 14.36 -1.55 -15.84
N THR A 178 14.74 -1.86 -17.08
CA THR A 178 15.54 -3.04 -17.42
C THR A 178 16.99 -2.87 -16.96
N HIS A 179 17.61 -1.73 -17.23
CA HIS A 179 18.98 -1.41 -16.77
C HIS A 179 19.09 -1.51 -15.26
N LEU A 180 18.13 -0.97 -14.53
CA LEU A 180 18.06 -1.07 -13.07
C LEU A 180 17.80 -2.51 -12.56
N GLY A 181 17.43 -3.45 -13.43
CA GLY A 181 17.07 -4.83 -13.05
C GLY A 181 15.74 -4.94 -12.29
N VAL A 182 14.93 -3.88 -12.31
CA VAL A 182 13.59 -3.88 -11.68
C VAL A 182 12.65 -4.77 -12.46
N MET A 183 12.64 -4.66 -13.79
CA MET A 183 11.84 -5.51 -14.67
C MET A 183 12.76 -6.23 -15.67
N ASN A 184 12.61 -7.54 -15.77
CA ASN A 184 13.37 -8.38 -16.71
C ASN A 184 12.44 -8.92 -17.81
N GLY A 185 13.02 -9.56 -18.84
CA GLY A 185 12.25 -10.29 -19.85
C GLY A 185 11.47 -11.48 -19.27
N ILE A 186 10.53 -12.00 -20.07
CA ILE A 186 9.67 -13.15 -19.71
C ILE A 186 10.25 -14.50 -20.12
N GLY A 187 11.46 -14.52 -20.68
CA GLY A 187 12.10 -15.69 -21.30
C GLY A 187 12.18 -15.53 -22.81
N GLU A 188 12.89 -16.45 -23.48
CA GLU A 188 13.10 -16.43 -24.95
C GLU A 188 13.58 -15.08 -25.50
N ASN A 189 14.33 -14.33 -24.69
CA ASN A 189 14.79 -12.98 -25.00
C ASN A 189 13.65 -12.00 -25.39
N LYS A 190 12.48 -12.11 -24.75
CA LYS A 190 11.32 -11.23 -24.97
C LYS A 190 11.00 -10.39 -23.76
N PHE A 191 10.51 -9.18 -24.00
CA PHE A 191 9.95 -8.28 -23.01
C PHE A 191 8.44 -8.45 -22.85
N ASP A 192 7.73 -8.76 -23.95
CA ASP A 192 6.27 -8.87 -24.04
C ASP A 192 5.55 -7.55 -23.67
N PRO A 193 5.79 -6.43 -24.39
CA PRO A 193 5.34 -5.10 -23.98
C PRO A 193 3.82 -4.97 -23.84
N LYS A 194 3.05 -5.72 -24.63
CA LYS A 194 1.58 -5.69 -24.65
C LYS A 194 0.95 -6.81 -23.80
N GLY A 195 1.78 -7.67 -23.21
CA GLY A 195 1.33 -8.73 -22.34
C GLY A 195 0.62 -8.20 -21.10
N VAL A 196 -0.34 -8.97 -20.61
CA VAL A 196 -1.05 -8.68 -19.36
C VAL A 196 -0.06 -8.76 -18.19
N TYR A 197 -0.09 -7.73 -17.33
CA TYR A 197 0.76 -7.70 -16.16
C TYR A 197 0.06 -8.32 -14.96
N THR A 198 0.66 -9.35 -14.39
CA THR A 198 0.04 -10.11 -13.31
C THR A 198 0.39 -9.55 -11.93
N LEU A 199 -0.43 -9.92 -10.94
CA LEU A 199 -0.21 -9.52 -9.55
C LEU A 199 1.16 -9.97 -9.03
N GLU A 200 1.60 -11.21 -9.28
CA GLU A 200 2.92 -11.67 -8.84
C GLU A 200 4.07 -10.88 -9.50
N GLN A 201 3.91 -10.50 -10.78
CA GLN A 201 4.88 -9.64 -11.45
C GLN A 201 4.92 -8.26 -10.81
N CYS A 202 3.75 -7.69 -10.49
CA CYS A 202 3.65 -6.44 -9.76
C CYS A 202 4.43 -6.50 -8.45
N LEU A 203 4.12 -7.44 -7.57
CA LEU A 203 4.72 -7.55 -6.25
C LEU A 203 6.25 -7.70 -6.32
N VAL A 204 6.75 -8.56 -7.22
CA VAL A 204 8.19 -8.77 -7.41
C VAL A 204 8.88 -7.50 -7.88
N THR A 205 8.30 -6.77 -8.84
CA THR A 205 8.94 -5.56 -9.37
C THR A 205 8.87 -4.38 -8.39
N LEU A 206 7.83 -4.29 -7.59
CA LEU A 206 7.74 -3.30 -6.51
C LEU A 206 8.81 -3.52 -5.44
N VAL A 207 9.07 -4.76 -5.04
CA VAL A 207 10.18 -5.08 -4.14
C VAL A 207 11.52 -4.66 -4.73
N ARG A 208 11.77 -4.99 -6.00
CA ARG A 208 13.01 -4.60 -6.68
C ARG A 208 13.13 -3.09 -6.82
N LEU A 209 12.03 -2.39 -7.09
CA LEU A 209 12.02 -0.93 -7.11
C LEU A 209 12.41 -0.36 -5.74
N TYR A 210 11.81 -0.86 -4.66
CA TYR A 210 12.16 -0.47 -3.30
C TYR A 210 13.66 -0.68 -3.02
N GLU A 211 14.19 -1.85 -3.35
CA GLU A 211 15.62 -2.16 -3.18
C GLU A 211 16.53 -1.20 -3.97
N LYS A 212 16.07 -0.70 -5.12
CA LYS A 212 16.84 0.28 -5.91
C LYS A 212 16.74 1.70 -5.39
N THR A 213 15.61 2.08 -4.80
CA THR A 213 15.42 3.42 -4.25
C THR A 213 15.97 3.55 -2.82
N ALA A 214 15.85 2.53 -1.97
CA ALA A 214 16.18 2.61 -0.54
C ALA A 214 17.66 2.31 -0.21
N GLN A 215 18.42 1.65 -1.09
CA GLN A 215 19.77 1.20 -0.79
C GLN A 215 20.81 2.33 -0.81
N GLY A 216 20.91 3.05 0.32
CA GLY A 216 21.97 4.05 0.54
C GLY A 216 21.85 5.31 -0.32
N LYS A 217 20.72 5.54 -0.95
CA LYS A 217 20.44 6.73 -1.75
C LYS A 217 19.73 7.78 -0.90
N THR A 218 20.03 9.04 -1.19
CA THR A 218 19.31 10.17 -0.60
C THR A 218 18.12 10.51 -1.49
N PRO A 219 16.92 10.63 -0.94
CA PRO A 219 15.74 11.05 -1.71
C PRO A 219 15.92 12.42 -2.34
N VAL A 220 15.34 12.60 -3.52
CA VAL A 220 15.31 13.89 -4.22
C VAL A 220 14.17 14.74 -3.69
N GLY A 221 14.48 15.98 -3.28
CA GLY A 221 13.47 16.93 -2.83
C GLY A 221 12.90 16.65 -1.44
N GLU A 222 11.80 17.30 -1.14
CA GLU A 222 11.08 17.08 0.12
C GLU A 222 10.31 15.76 0.08
N ASN A 223 10.22 15.09 1.23
CA ASN A 223 9.37 13.92 1.37
C ASN A 223 7.92 14.30 0.99
N PRO A 224 7.32 13.69 -0.05
CA PRO A 224 5.95 14.00 -0.44
C PRO A 224 4.90 13.46 0.56
N PHE A 225 5.33 12.67 1.55
CA PHE A 225 4.47 11.99 2.53
C PHE A 225 4.87 12.29 3.99
N PRO A 226 5.19 13.55 4.38
CA PRO A 226 5.62 13.81 5.75
C PRO A 226 4.49 13.50 6.72
N LEU A 227 4.79 12.72 7.76
CA LEU A 227 3.87 12.48 8.88
C LEU A 227 4.30 13.16 10.17
N THR A 228 5.50 13.70 10.19
CA THR A 228 6.10 14.25 11.42
C THR A 228 5.91 15.76 11.58
N GLU A 229 5.17 16.40 10.67
CA GLU A 229 4.90 17.82 10.73
C GLU A 229 3.40 18.09 10.68
N ARG A 230 2.79 18.45 11.80
CA ARG A 230 1.33 18.68 11.93
C ARG A 230 0.76 19.52 10.77
N GLU A 231 1.40 20.64 10.44
CA GLU A 231 0.91 21.58 9.41
C GLU A 231 0.95 20.97 8.00
N LYS A 232 1.83 19.99 7.79
CA LYS A 232 1.93 19.27 6.51
C LYS A 232 1.00 18.06 6.43
N VAL A 233 0.46 17.61 7.55
CA VAL A 233 -0.31 16.36 7.67
C VAL A 233 -1.80 16.59 7.80
N ILE A 234 -2.20 17.55 8.63
CA ILE A 234 -3.62 17.88 8.88
C ILE A 234 -4.31 18.32 7.58
N GLY A 235 -5.49 17.78 7.33
CA GLY A 235 -6.30 18.07 6.15
C GLY A 235 -5.84 17.36 4.88
N ARG A 236 -4.72 16.63 4.91
CA ARG A 236 -4.34 15.80 3.77
C ARG A 236 -5.27 14.59 3.67
N THR A 237 -5.62 14.28 2.46
CA THR A 237 -6.38 13.07 2.17
C THR A 237 -5.41 11.99 1.73
N TRP A 238 -5.42 10.90 2.47
CA TRP A 238 -4.63 9.71 2.16
C TRP A 238 -5.59 8.58 1.85
N ARG A 239 -5.61 8.13 0.58
CA ARG A 239 -6.44 7.00 0.12
C ARG A 239 -7.92 7.11 0.54
N GLY A 240 -8.49 8.29 0.39
CA GLY A 240 -9.88 8.58 0.73
C GLY A 240 -10.15 8.84 2.20
N ALA A 241 -9.11 8.87 3.05
CA ALA A 241 -9.26 9.25 4.44
C ALA A 241 -8.52 10.56 4.71
N GLU A 242 -9.18 11.49 5.35
CA GLU A 242 -8.62 12.76 5.76
C GLU A 242 -7.95 12.63 7.12
N VAL A 243 -6.74 13.19 7.27
CA VAL A 243 -6.10 13.35 8.57
C VAL A 243 -6.77 14.51 9.29
N ILE A 244 -7.52 14.24 10.33
CA ILE A 244 -8.30 15.23 11.06
C ILE A 244 -7.67 15.65 12.39
N ASP A 245 -6.74 14.84 12.92
CA ASP A 245 -6.06 15.15 14.18
C ASP A 245 -4.64 14.59 14.20
N TYR A 246 -3.78 15.22 15.00
CA TYR A 246 -2.36 14.88 15.10
C TYR A 246 -1.84 15.23 16.50
N VAL A 247 -1.16 14.28 17.13
CA VAL A 247 -0.40 14.51 18.37
C VAL A 247 0.94 13.78 18.28
N GLU A 248 1.94 14.35 18.93
CA GLU A 248 3.27 13.75 19.03
C GLU A 248 3.87 13.98 20.42
N ASN A 249 4.79 13.11 20.79
CA ASN A 249 5.72 13.29 21.87
C ASN A 249 7.07 12.67 21.51
N ASP A 250 7.99 12.59 22.47
CA ASP A 250 9.29 12.00 22.22
C ASP A 250 9.28 10.51 21.81
N ASN A 251 8.18 9.80 21.96
CA ASN A 251 8.10 8.36 21.75
C ASN A 251 7.25 7.95 20.55
N ILE A 252 6.17 8.67 20.28
CA ILE A 252 5.21 8.32 19.22
C ILE A 252 4.66 9.55 18.50
N VAL A 253 4.21 9.31 17.29
CA VAL A 253 3.27 10.18 16.56
C VAL A 253 1.94 9.44 16.46
N ALA A 254 0.84 10.11 16.72
CA ALA A 254 -0.49 9.55 16.51
C ALA A 254 -1.36 10.50 15.71
N ILE A 255 -2.10 9.95 14.75
CA ILE A 255 -3.03 10.67 13.90
C ILE A 255 -4.41 10.02 13.94
N THR A 256 -5.44 10.83 13.78
CA THR A 256 -6.79 10.35 13.52
C THR A 256 -7.14 10.51 12.06
N LEU A 257 -7.66 9.46 11.47
CA LEU A 257 -8.05 9.37 10.08
C LEU A 257 -9.57 9.23 9.98
N ALA A 258 -10.18 10.10 9.20
CA ALA A 258 -11.59 10.05 8.85
C ALA A 258 -11.75 9.60 7.41
N GLY A 259 -12.25 8.40 7.19
CA GLY A 259 -12.56 7.88 5.86
C GLY A 259 -14.04 7.95 5.57
N ASP A 260 -14.38 8.43 4.37
CA ASP A 260 -15.75 8.40 3.88
C ASP A 260 -16.02 7.06 3.16
N ASN A 261 -16.81 6.21 3.76
CA ASN A 261 -17.28 5.00 3.09
C ASN A 261 -18.65 5.26 2.46
N GLN A 262 -18.65 5.89 1.30
CA GLN A 262 -19.88 6.20 0.55
C GLN A 262 -20.74 4.95 0.24
N SER A 263 -20.13 3.75 0.21
CA SER A 263 -20.85 2.51 -0.09
C SER A 263 -21.63 1.94 1.10
N LEU A 264 -21.26 2.28 2.34
CA LEU A 264 -21.85 1.73 3.57
C LEU A 264 -22.54 2.80 4.44
N ARG A 265 -22.60 4.04 4.02
CA ARG A 265 -23.18 5.18 4.77
C ARG A 265 -22.61 5.37 6.19
N ALA A 266 -21.43 4.85 6.45
CA ALA A 266 -20.73 4.99 7.72
C ALA A 266 -19.38 5.65 7.51
N SER A 267 -19.12 6.73 8.22
CA SER A 267 -17.76 7.28 8.30
C SER A 267 -16.91 6.34 9.12
N ASN A 268 -15.76 5.94 8.59
CA ASN A 268 -14.82 5.09 9.31
C ASN A 268 -13.70 5.95 9.89
N TYR A 269 -13.49 5.80 11.19
CA TYR A 269 -12.45 6.52 11.92
C TYR A 269 -11.41 5.55 12.45
N TYR A 270 -10.15 5.91 12.26
CA TYR A 270 -9.01 5.12 12.70
C TYR A 270 -8.01 5.98 13.44
N ILE A 271 -7.32 5.40 14.40
CA ILE A 271 -6.17 5.99 15.06
C ILE A 271 -4.93 5.25 14.57
N CYS A 272 -4.01 5.95 13.93
CA CYS A 272 -2.73 5.42 13.52
C CYS A 272 -1.64 5.91 14.46
N VAL A 273 -0.86 5.00 15.00
CA VAL A 273 0.24 5.29 15.93
C VAL A 273 1.54 4.81 15.32
N VAL A 274 2.54 5.68 15.32
CA VAL A 274 3.90 5.42 14.82
C VAL A 274 4.89 5.58 15.96
N ASP A 275 5.66 4.55 16.25
CA ASP A 275 6.72 4.61 17.24
C ASP A 275 8.05 5.16 16.65
N LYS A 276 9.06 5.38 17.52
CA LYS A 276 10.39 5.83 17.09
C LYS A 276 11.12 4.87 16.13
N ASN A 277 10.72 3.60 16.09
CA ASN A 277 11.29 2.62 15.17
C ASN A 277 10.49 2.54 13.86
N LEU A 278 9.64 3.52 13.60
CA LEU A 278 8.77 3.61 12.44
C LEU A 278 7.81 2.41 12.31
N LYS A 279 7.48 1.77 13.42
CA LYS A 279 6.44 0.74 13.44
C LYS A 279 5.09 1.38 13.67
N GLY A 280 4.17 1.16 12.75
CA GLY A 280 2.81 1.64 12.81
C GLY A 280 1.84 0.60 13.30
N THR A 281 0.89 1.04 14.08
CA THR A 281 -0.26 0.25 14.48
C THR A 281 -1.53 1.04 14.22
N VAL A 282 -2.53 0.37 13.67
CA VAL A 282 -3.85 0.96 13.40
C VAL A 282 -4.86 0.41 14.35
N TYR A 283 -5.59 1.31 14.95
CA TYR A 283 -6.68 1.00 15.85
C TYR A 283 -7.98 1.51 15.25
N HIS A 284 -9.01 0.68 15.25
CA HIS A 284 -10.34 1.14 14.92
C HIS A 284 -10.91 2.00 16.05
N ASN A 285 -11.75 2.97 15.71
CA ASN A 285 -12.57 3.63 16.71
C ASN A 285 -13.36 2.59 17.53
N LEU A 286 -13.49 2.83 18.83
CA LEU A 286 -14.15 1.93 19.77
C LEU A 286 -15.51 1.42 19.25
N ILE A 287 -16.33 2.32 18.72
CA ILE A 287 -17.69 2.01 18.28
C ILE A 287 -17.67 1.17 16.98
N GLN A 288 -16.70 1.39 16.09
CA GLN A 288 -16.59 0.66 14.82
C GLN A 288 -16.07 -0.77 14.96
N LYS A 289 -15.22 -1.04 15.93
CA LYS A 289 -14.57 -2.35 16.10
C LYS A 289 -15.56 -3.51 16.24
N GLN A 290 -16.76 -3.26 16.67
CA GLN A 290 -17.70 -4.30 17.04
C GLN A 290 -18.83 -4.55 16.01
N TYR A 291 -19.03 -3.66 15.02
CA TYR A 291 -20.24 -3.71 14.18
C TYR A 291 -20.01 -3.46 12.70
N VAL A 292 -19.44 -4.42 12.02
CA VAL A 292 -19.36 -4.46 10.55
C VAL A 292 -20.54 -5.24 9.93
N VAL A 293 -21.55 -5.63 10.70
CA VAL A 293 -22.51 -6.64 10.24
C VAL A 293 -23.89 -6.12 9.88
N ASP A 294 -24.23 -4.84 10.09
CA ASP A 294 -25.55 -4.40 9.68
C ASP A 294 -25.60 -3.08 8.90
N MET A 295 -26.49 -3.04 7.90
CA MET A 295 -26.58 -2.02 6.84
C MET A 295 -27.20 -0.69 7.29
N GLY A 296 -27.13 -0.35 8.56
CA GLY A 296 -27.53 0.94 9.12
C GLY A 296 -26.32 1.82 9.38
N GLY A 297 -26.15 2.89 8.62
CA GLY A 297 -25.09 3.86 8.88
C GLY A 297 -25.29 4.49 10.26
N TRP A 298 -24.32 4.25 11.14
CA TRP A 298 -24.28 4.87 12.46
C TRP A 298 -23.72 6.28 12.31
N ASP A 299 -24.43 7.28 12.82
CA ASP A 299 -23.94 8.64 12.87
C ASP A 299 -22.96 8.79 14.05
N ASN A 300 -21.75 8.27 13.86
CA ASN A 300 -20.65 8.39 14.81
C ASN A 300 -19.45 9.05 14.14
N TYR A 301 -18.68 9.80 14.90
CA TYR A 301 -17.43 10.41 14.45
C TYR A 301 -16.47 10.61 15.62
N ILE A 302 -15.18 10.75 15.32
CA ILE A 302 -14.20 11.22 16.27
C ILE A 302 -14.20 12.76 16.23
N GLU A 303 -14.33 13.36 17.38
CA GLU A 303 -14.30 14.82 17.51
C GLU A 303 -12.90 15.33 17.16
N LYS A 304 -12.88 16.32 16.25
CA LYS A 304 -11.63 16.93 15.80
C LYS A 304 -10.94 17.65 16.96
N ASP A 305 -9.61 17.61 16.95
CA ASP A 305 -8.75 18.18 18.00
C ASP A 305 -8.98 17.57 19.40
N SER A 306 -9.57 16.35 19.46
CA SER A 306 -9.79 15.64 20.72
C SER A 306 -8.68 14.63 21.05
N LEU A 307 -7.81 14.29 20.09
CA LEU A 307 -6.73 13.33 20.30
C LEU A 307 -5.66 13.92 21.22
N THR A 308 -5.31 13.16 22.22
CA THR A 308 -4.24 13.49 23.19
C THR A 308 -3.36 12.28 23.44
N VAL A 309 -2.13 12.51 23.88
CA VAL A 309 -1.14 11.48 24.22
C VAL A 309 -0.55 11.73 25.60
N THR A 310 -0.34 10.68 26.39
CA THR A 310 0.39 10.75 27.65
C THR A 310 1.87 11.08 27.40
N GLU A 311 2.55 11.68 28.39
CA GLU A 311 3.96 12.07 28.27
C GLU A 311 4.87 10.91 27.89
N ASP A 312 4.60 9.71 28.41
CA ASP A 312 5.35 8.47 28.12
C ASP A 312 4.94 7.80 26.80
N GLY A 313 3.90 8.27 26.12
CA GLY A 313 3.38 7.67 24.88
C GLY A 313 2.60 6.38 25.08
N SER A 314 2.36 5.95 26.31
CA SER A 314 1.73 4.65 26.60
C SER A 314 0.23 4.64 26.34
N LYS A 315 -0.43 5.81 26.39
CA LYS A 315 -1.87 5.94 26.21
C LYS A 315 -2.23 7.11 25.30
N LEU A 316 -3.25 6.89 24.53
CA LEU A 316 -3.96 7.93 23.76
C LEU A 316 -5.36 8.11 24.32
N SER A 317 -5.89 9.33 24.23
CA SER A 317 -7.28 9.58 24.54
C SER A 317 -7.90 10.42 23.42
N TYR A 318 -9.17 10.12 23.11
CA TYR A 318 -9.93 10.85 22.09
C TYR A 318 -11.41 10.81 22.42
N GLN A 319 -12.19 11.70 21.80
CA GLN A 319 -13.64 11.71 21.94
C GLN A 319 -14.32 11.10 20.71
N SER A 320 -15.14 10.07 20.94
CA SER A 320 -16.01 9.49 19.93
C SER A 320 -17.47 9.88 20.23
N ILE A 321 -18.08 10.55 19.28
CA ILE A 321 -19.46 11.02 19.39
C ILE A 321 -20.39 10.03 18.72
N LEU A 322 -21.41 9.58 19.44
CA LEU A 322 -22.48 8.71 18.94
C LEU A 322 -23.81 9.42 19.04
N LYS A 323 -24.46 9.72 17.91
CA LYS A 323 -25.68 10.49 17.87
C LYS A 323 -26.95 9.68 18.08
N GLU A 324 -26.87 8.35 17.86
CA GLU A 324 -27.98 7.43 17.99
C GLU A 324 -27.60 6.22 18.86
N ASP A 325 -28.58 5.58 19.48
CA ASP A 325 -28.36 4.35 20.23
C ASP A 325 -28.01 3.19 19.29
N VAL A 326 -26.99 2.40 19.64
CA VAL A 326 -26.55 1.23 18.88
C VAL A 326 -27.06 -0.04 19.56
N PHE A 327 -27.80 -0.85 18.83
CA PHE A 327 -28.35 -2.11 19.30
C PHE A 327 -27.70 -3.30 18.61
N VAL A 328 -27.52 -4.40 19.34
CA VAL A 328 -27.16 -5.70 18.75
C VAL A 328 -28.44 -6.40 18.33
N TYR A 329 -28.56 -6.64 17.03
CA TYR A 329 -29.65 -7.44 16.51
C TYR A 329 -29.27 -8.93 16.59
N ASP A 330 -30.04 -9.71 17.35
CA ASP A 330 -29.93 -11.16 17.37
C ASP A 330 -31.15 -11.73 16.58
N SER A 331 -30.90 -12.22 15.38
CA SER A 331 -31.92 -12.75 14.47
C SER A 331 -32.70 -13.96 15.07
N THR A 332 -32.25 -14.49 16.21
CA THR A 332 -32.91 -15.60 16.91
C THR A 332 -33.87 -15.12 17.99
N LYS A 333 -33.94 -13.83 18.28
CA LYS A 333 -34.79 -13.20 19.27
C LYS A 333 -35.81 -12.25 18.62
N GLU A 334 -37.04 -12.25 19.12
CA GLU A 334 -38.01 -11.21 18.77
C GLU A 334 -37.77 -9.98 19.65
N GLY A 335 -37.62 -8.80 19.03
CA GLY A 335 -37.43 -7.52 19.71
C GLY A 335 -36.38 -6.60 19.04
N ASP A 336 -36.23 -5.40 19.60
CA ASP A 336 -35.35 -4.36 19.06
C ASP A 336 -33.84 -4.61 19.29
N GLY A 337 -33.46 -5.77 19.81
CA GLY A 337 -32.09 -6.12 20.18
C GLY A 337 -31.65 -5.60 21.54
N ASP A 338 -30.47 -6.03 21.99
CA ASP A 338 -29.84 -5.55 23.23
C ASP A 338 -29.10 -4.24 22.97
N LEU A 339 -29.34 -3.20 23.77
CA LEU A 339 -28.61 -1.94 23.70
C LEU A 339 -27.11 -2.18 23.96
N LEU A 340 -26.29 -1.81 23.00
CA LEU A 340 -24.85 -1.98 23.10
C LEU A 340 -24.13 -0.70 23.48
N PHE A 341 -24.43 0.39 22.75
CA PHE A 341 -23.96 1.72 23.06
C PHE A 341 -25.12 2.70 23.05
N ALA A 342 -25.32 3.41 24.14
CA ALA A 342 -26.24 4.52 24.18
C ALA A 342 -25.63 5.74 23.50
N LYS A 343 -26.45 6.55 22.82
CA LYS A 343 -26.00 7.84 22.28
C LYS A 343 -25.29 8.67 23.34
N GLY A 344 -24.24 9.38 22.97
CA GLY A 344 -23.46 10.17 23.93
C GLY A 344 -22.07 10.54 23.42
N VAL A 345 -21.31 11.18 24.29
CA VAL A 345 -19.90 11.50 24.13
C VAL A 345 -19.09 10.44 24.87
N TYR A 346 -18.27 9.69 24.16
CA TYR A 346 -17.40 8.66 24.70
C TYR A 346 -15.96 9.22 24.76
N THR A 347 -15.44 9.44 25.93
CA THR A 347 -14.00 9.69 26.13
C THR A 347 -13.31 8.32 26.16
N VAL A 348 -12.64 7.98 25.09
CA VAL A 348 -11.96 6.69 24.91
C VAL A 348 -10.50 6.84 25.30
N THR A 349 -9.99 5.86 26.04
CA THR A 349 -8.57 5.72 26.32
C THR A 349 -8.07 4.44 25.68
N LEU A 350 -7.07 4.56 24.82
CA LEU A 350 -6.39 3.48 24.10
C LEU A 350 -5.03 3.22 24.74
N ASP A 351 -4.80 2.00 25.20
CA ASP A 351 -3.47 1.52 25.58
C ASP A 351 -2.71 1.12 24.30
N VAL A 352 -1.60 1.82 24.03
CA VAL A 352 -0.86 1.67 22.76
C VAL A 352 -0.22 0.28 22.64
N ALA A 353 0.27 -0.28 23.72
CA ALA A 353 0.96 -1.56 23.69
C ALA A 353 0.02 -2.75 23.48
N THR A 354 -1.18 -2.69 24.06
CA THR A 354 -2.13 -3.81 24.04
C THR A 354 -3.29 -3.62 23.07
N GLY A 355 -3.49 -2.39 22.59
CA GLY A 355 -4.66 -2.02 21.80
C GLY A 355 -5.98 -2.06 22.56
N LYS A 356 -5.92 -2.20 23.89
CA LYS A 356 -7.11 -2.22 24.74
C LYS A 356 -7.71 -0.82 24.82
N GLN A 357 -9.00 -0.73 24.56
CA GLN A 357 -9.75 0.51 24.70
C GLN A 357 -10.70 0.44 25.89
N THR A 358 -10.72 1.51 26.67
CA THR A 358 -11.68 1.75 27.76
C THR A 358 -12.32 3.11 27.55
N TYR A 359 -13.49 3.34 28.14
CA TYR A 359 -14.20 4.59 27.93
C TYR A 359 -15.00 5.04 29.15
N THR A 360 -15.28 6.32 29.19
CA THR A 360 -16.36 6.93 30.00
C THR A 360 -17.36 7.58 29.06
N ARG A 361 -18.64 7.59 29.41
CA ARG A 361 -19.72 8.19 28.61
C ARG A 361 -20.35 9.37 29.34
N ALA A 362 -20.65 10.41 28.60
CA ALA A 362 -21.50 11.52 28.98
C ALA A 362 -22.67 11.64 28.00
N ASP A 363 -23.78 12.21 28.48
CA ASP A 363 -24.92 12.49 27.59
C ASP A 363 -24.56 13.60 26.58
N LEU A 364 -25.17 13.55 25.40
CA LEU A 364 -25.11 14.64 24.43
C LEU A 364 -25.83 15.85 25.01
N THR A 365 -25.16 16.98 25.08
CA THR A 365 -25.72 18.26 25.53
C THR A 365 -26.51 18.95 24.42
#